data_e11c40fc6b154572c77df1005d3b7fd4
#
_entry.id   e11c40fc6b154572c77df1005d3b7fd4
#
_cell.length_a   1.000
_cell.length_b   1.000
_cell.length_c   1.000
_cell.angle_alpha   90.00
_cell.angle_beta   90.00
_cell.angle_gamma   90.00
#
_symmetry.space_group_name_H-M   'P 1'
#
loop_
_entity.id
_entity.type
_entity.pdbx_description
1 polymer ?
#
loop_
_entity_poly.entity_id
_entity_poly.type
_entity_poly.pdbx_seq_one_letter_code
_entity_poly.pdbx_strand_id
1 'polypeptide(L)'
;MALVGSSVTVSRALVDAPLFAVQAVRYTAAALLLLALARAARVPVLRPRGREWLWLAGIAATGLVLFNVAVVRGVAHAEPAVIAVAVASVPVLLGVIGPFLEGRRPSRRVLLAAPVVVAGAVMVEGTGRTDAVGVAWAALALGCEAGFTLLAVPVLRRHGAWGVSVHAVWMGAAMLAGLTLLFERPADLASLGAGQWAAAGYLAVMVTAVAFLLWYRTVAAVGSGRAGLLSGVAPLAAAGAGALTGSGVPGPAVWLGLAVVVAGLAAGLRPERGGPVPAAPRAAADRPACSSRPLSRLFVRPFSRRAGTASVRFRAHRPERGPGPVR
;
A
#
# COMPACT_ATOMS: atom_id res chain seq x y z
N MET A 1 -9.52 -3.29 -3.09
CA MET A 1 -10.58 -3.71 -2.15
C MET A 1 -11.27 -5.01 -2.56
N ALA A 2 -11.54 -5.28 -3.85
CA ALA A 2 -12.06 -6.59 -4.25
C ALA A 2 -11.14 -7.77 -3.85
N LEU A 3 -9.83 -7.64 -4.00
CA LEU A 3 -8.85 -8.63 -3.56
C LEU A 3 -8.84 -8.83 -2.03
N VAL A 4 -9.11 -7.77 -1.27
CA VAL A 4 -9.24 -7.86 0.19
C VAL A 4 -10.53 -8.60 0.57
N GLY A 5 -11.65 -8.34 -0.11
CA GLY A 5 -12.91 -9.08 0.12
C GLY A 5 -12.77 -10.58 -0.13
N SER A 6 -12.09 -10.98 -1.23
CA SER A 6 -11.86 -12.40 -1.53
C SER A 6 -10.94 -13.09 -0.50
N SER A 7 -10.11 -12.33 0.23
CA SER A 7 -9.22 -12.91 1.25
C SER A 7 -9.97 -13.58 2.39
N VAL A 8 -11.18 -13.12 2.73
CA VAL A 8 -12.00 -13.69 3.79
C VAL A 8 -12.27 -15.17 3.55
N THR A 9 -12.67 -15.51 2.32
CA THR A 9 -12.93 -16.91 1.93
C THR A 9 -11.66 -17.77 1.95
N VAL A 10 -10.55 -17.23 1.41
CA VAL A 10 -9.27 -17.94 1.33
C VAL A 10 -8.63 -18.12 2.71
N SER A 11 -8.77 -17.13 3.60
CA SER A 11 -8.21 -17.20 4.96
C SER A 11 -8.84 -18.31 5.82
N ARG A 12 -10.05 -18.80 5.48
CA ARG A 12 -10.66 -19.95 6.16
C ARG A 12 -9.80 -21.20 6.10
N ALA A 13 -9.05 -21.39 5.01
CA ALA A 13 -8.11 -22.52 4.88
C ALA A 13 -6.94 -22.45 5.86
N LEU A 14 -6.71 -21.31 6.51
CA LEU A 14 -5.59 -21.06 7.42
C LEU A 14 -6.01 -20.92 8.88
N VAL A 15 -7.26 -21.24 9.23
CA VAL A 15 -7.81 -21.04 10.60
C VAL A 15 -7.02 -21.83 11.64
N ASP A 16 -6.63 -23.07 11.31
CA ASP A 16 -5.88 -23.96 12.22
C ASP A 16 -4.35 -23.82 12.06
N ALA A 17 -3.90 -22.92 11.21
CA ALA A 17 -2.47 -22.75 10.97
C ALA A 17 -1.83 -21.80 12.02
N PRO A 18 -0.52 -21.96 12.32
CA PRO A 18 0.19 -21.06 13.22
C PRO A 18 0.18 -19.64 12.66
N LEU A 19 -0.48 -18.73 13.39
CA LEU A 19 -0.82 -17.39 12.89
C LEU A 19 0.42 -16.60 12.50
N PHE A 20 1.39 -16.46 13.42
CA PHE A 20 2.54 -15.59 13.21
C PHE A 20 3.49 -16.18 12.17
N ALA A 21 3.71 -17.50 12.22
CA ALA A 21 4.62 -18.19 11.31
C ALA A 21 4.12 -18.11 9.85
N VAL A 22 2.84 -18.41 9.60
CA VAL A 22 2.25 -18.33 8.26
C VAL A 22 2.25 -16.89 7.75
N GLN A 23 1.91 -15.92 8.59
CA GLN A 23 1.94 -14.52 8.19
C GLN A 23 3.36 -14.00 7.93
N ALA A 24 4.36 -14.45 8.72
CA ALA A 24 5.76 -14.11 8.48
C ALA A 24 6.23 -14.62 7.11
N VAL A 25 5.92 -15.86 6.77
CA VAL A 25 6.25 -16.45 5.46
C VAL A 25 5.51 -15.71 4.33
N ARG A 26 4.20 -15.48 4.49
CA ARG A 26 3.37 -14.74 3.54
C ARG A 26 3.95 -13.36 3.24
N TYR A 27 4.27 -12.58 4.27
CA TYR A 27 4.80 -11.23 4.07
C TYR A 27 6.24 -11.23 3.59
N THR A 28 7.05 -12.22 3.95
CA THR A 28 8.39 -12.39 3.36
C THR A 28 8.31 -12.65 1.86
N ALA A 29 7.45 -13.58 1.44
CA ALA A 29 7.23 -13.85 0.02
C ALA A 29 6.70 -12.61 -0.74
N ALA A 30 5.75 -11.88 -0.14
CA ALA A 30 5.23 -10.65 -0.71
C ALA A 30 6.30 -9.54 -0.81
N ALA A 31 7.16 -9.38 0.20
CA ALA A 31 8.24 -8.40 0.20
C ALA A 31 9.27 -8.69 -0.91
N LEU A 32 9.65 -9.96 -1.05
CA LEU A 32 10.57 -10.41 -2.11
C LEU A 32 9.96 -10.17 -3.49
N LEU A 33 8.68 -10.51 -3.67
CA LEU A 33 7.96 -10.26 -4.91
C LEU A 33 7.87 -8.76 -5.24
N LEU A 34 7.47 -7.93 -4.27
CA LEU A 34 7.40 -6.47 -4.46
C LEU A 34 8.76 -5.88 -4.82
N LEU A 35 9.83 -6.35 -4.17
CA LEU A 35 11.19 -5.90 -4.45
C LEU A 35 11.66 -6.33 -5.84
N ALA A 36 11.36 -7.58 -6.25
CA ALA A 36 11.64 -8.08 -7.59
C ALA A 36 10.90 -7.29 -8.67
N LEU A 37 9.59 -7.03 -8.46
CA LEU A 37 8.77 -6.24 -9.37
C LEU A 37 9.23 -4.78 -9.44
N ALA A 38 9.61 -4.16 -8.30
CA ALA A 38 10.14 -2.81 -8.28
C ALA A 38 11.44 -2.69 -9.07
N ARG A 39 12.34 -3.69 -8.94
CA ARG A 39 13.58 -3.77 -9.74
C ARG A 39 13.30 -3.95 -11.23
N ALA A 40 12.41 -4.88 -11.58
CA ALA A 40 12.01 -5.11 -12.96
C ALA A 40 11.38 -3.87 -13.61
N ALA A 41 10.55 -3.15 -12.85
CA ALA A 41 9.95 -1.89 -13.27
C ALA A 41 10.92 -0.68 -13.18
N ARG A 42 12.16 -0.88 -12.75
CA ARG A 42 13.19 0.16 -12.54
C ARG A 42 12.72 1.30 -11.64
N VAL A 43 11.84 1.00 -10.68
CA VAL A 43 11.37 1.98 -9.70
C VAL A 43 12.32 1.98 -8.50
N PRO A 44 12.92 3.12 -8.14
CA PRO A 44 13.84 3.19 -7.02
C PRO A 44 13.09 3.03 -5.69
N VAL A 45 13.51 2.07 -4.87
CA VAL A 45 13.06 1.93 -3.49
C VAL A 45 14.03 2.71 -2.61
N LEU A 46 13.60 3.89 -2.17
CA LEU A 46 14.44 4.80 -1.40
C LEU A 46 14.63 4.29 0.03
N ARG A 47 15.85 4.41 0.56
CA ARG A 47 16.12 4.11 1.97
C ARG A 47 15.42 5.13 2.88
N PRO A 48 14.69 4.70 3.93
CA PRO A 48 14.06 5.59 4.88
C PRO A 48 15.10 6.40 5.68
N ARG A 49 14.74 7.62 6.08
CA ARG A 49 15.60 8.53 6.84
C ARG A 49 14.90 9.03 8.10
N GLY A 50 15.63 9.08 9.21
CA GLY A 50 15.15 9.64 10.46
C GLY A 50 13.77 9.12 10.87
N ARG A 51 12.79 10.00 11.02
CA ARG A 51 11.42 9.67 11.46
C ARG A 51 10.61 8.82 10.47
N GLU A 52 11.04 8.69 9.22
CA GLU A 52 10.34 7.84 8.24
C GLU A 52 10.34 6.37 8.66
N TRP A 53 11.38 5.93 9.37
CA TRP A 53 11.41 4.58 9.95
C TRP A 53 10.25 4.35 10.92
N LEU A 54 9.92 5.34 11.76
CA LEU A 54 8.81 5.23 12.71
C LEU A 54 7.46 5.16 11.99
N TRP A 55 7.26 5.95 10.93
CA TRP A 55 6.02 5.90 10.15
C TRP A 55 5.86 4.55 9.46
N LEU A 56 6.91 4.05 8.81
CA LEU A 56 6.88 2.76 8.11
C LEU A 56 6.75 1.60 9.09
N ALA A 57 7.43 1.63 10.24
CA ALA A 57 7.25 0.65 11.30
C ALA A 57 5.83 0.71 11.89
N GLY A 58 5.27 1.91 12.06
CA GLY A 58 3.89 2.11 12.49
C GLY A 58 2.90 1.50 11.51
N ILE A 59 3.09 1.68 10.18
CA ILE A 59 2.26 1.03 9.15
C ILE A 59 2.34 -0.50 9.28
N ALA A 60 3.57 -1.04 9.43
CA ALA A 60 3.78 -2.48 9.59
C ALA A 60 3.13 -3.01 10.87
N ALA A 61 3.35 -2.32 11.99
CA ALA A 61 2.79 -2.71 13.28
C ALA A 61 1.25 -2.67 13.28
N THR A 62 0.65 -1.59 12.79
CA THR A 62 -0.82 -1.48 12.76
C THR A 62 -1.43 -2.38 11.70
N GLY A 63 -1.03 -2.25 10.44
CA GLY A 63 -1.72 -2.93 9.35
C GLY A 63 -1.42 -4.42 9.22
N LEU A 64 -0.24 -4.88 9.66
CA LEU A 64 0.18 -6.26 9.43
C LEU A 64 0.26 -7.11 10.70
N VAL A 65 0.62 -6.51 11.84
CA VAL A 65 0.79 -7.25 13.09
C VAL A 65 -0.45 -7.10 13.98
N LEU A 66 -0.70 -5.90 14.50
CA LEU A 66 -1.76 -5.65 15.48
C LEU A 66 -3.15 -5.91 14.90
N PHE A 67 -3.37 -5.59 13.62
CA PHE A 67 -4.63 -5.89 12.96
C PHE A 67 -4.92 -7.39 12.96
N ASN A 68 -3.95 -8.22 12.56
CA ASN A 68 -4.14 -9.68 12.59
C ASN A 68 -4.37 -10.20 14.01
N VAL A 69 -3.64 -9.69 15.00
CA VAL A 69 -3.86 -10.05 16.41
C VAL A 69 -5.25 -9.63 16.88
N ALA A 70 -5.67 -8.39 16.54
CA ALA A 70 -6.97 -7.86 16.95
C ALA A 70 -8.13 -8.69 16.37
N VAL A 71 -8.03 -9.08 15.09
CA VAL A 71 -9.05 -9.92 14.44
C VAL A 71 -9.09 -11.31 15.09
N VAL A 72 -7.94 -11.98 15.22
CA VAL A 72 -7.91 -13.37 15.74
C VAL A 72 -8.30 -13.43 17.22
N ARG A 73 -7.84 -12.49 18.04
CA ARG A 73 -8.25 -12.42 19.45
C ARG A 73 -9.68 -11.93 19.63
N GLY A 74 -10.11 -11.04 18.74
CA GLY A 74 -11.45 -10.46 18.77
C GLY A 74 -12.55 -11.49 18.54
N VAL A 75 -12.34 -12.46 17.65
CA VAL A 75 -13.36 -13.51 17.37
C VAL A 75 -13.62 -14.46 18.54
N ALA A 76 -12.75 -14.46 19.56
CA ALA A 76 -13.02 -15.19 20.81
C ALA A 76 -14.07 -14.49 21.70
N HIS A 77 -14.30 -13.17 21.51
CA HIS A 77 -15.17 -12.33 22.33
C HIS A 77 -16.30 -11.67 21.56
N ALA A 78 -16.19 -11.63 20.23
CA ALA A 78 -17.18 -11.00 19.35
C ALA A 78 -17.47 -11.91 18.16
N GLU A 79 -18.71 -11.93 17.71
CA GLU A 79 -19.02 -12.55 16.42
C GLU A 79 -18.28 -11.83 15.29
N PRO A 80 -17.83 -12.54 14.25
CA PRO A 80 -17.06 -11.94 13.15
C PRO A 80 -17.70 -10.71 12.52
N ALA A 81 -19.05 -10.66 12.49
CA ALA A 81 -19.82 -9.52 11.98
C ALA A 81 -19.49 -8.22 12.71
N VAL A 82 -19.30 -8.27 14.04
CA VAL A 82 -18.98 -7.06 14.85
C VAL A 82 -17.64 -6.46 14.42
N ILE A 83 -16.64 -7.31 14.23
CA ILE A 83 -15.28 -6.87 13.79
C ILE A 83 -15.36 -6.35 12.35
N ALA A 84 -16.10 -7.04 11.47
CA ALA A 84 -16.28 -6.63 10.08
C ALA A 84 -16.95 -5.25 9.97
N VAL A 85 -18.01 -5.00 10.76
CA VAL A 85 -18.70 -3.69 10.84
C VAL A 85 -17.75 -2.60 11.37
N ALA A 86 -16.98 -2.90 12.41
CA ALA A 86 -15.99 -1.95 12.93
C ALA A 86 -14.98 -1.56 11.83
N VAL A 87 -14.40 -2.53 11.13
CA VAL A 87 -13.46 -2.29 10.02
C VAL A 87 -14.14 -1.55 8.86
N ALA A 88 -15.39 -1.90 8.53
CA ALA A 88 -16.18 -1.19 7.51
C ALA A 88 -16.46 0.27 7.86
N SER A 89 -16.28 0.68 9.13
CA SER A 89 -16.41 2.06 9.59
C SER A 89 -15.19 2.94 9.33
N VAL A 90 -14.08 2.37 8.83
CA VAL A 90 -12.85 3.08 8.45
C VAL A 90 -13.08 4.31 7.55
N PRO A 91 -14.02 4.32 6.58
CA PRO A 91 -14.27 5.49 5.75
C PRO A 91 -14.58 6.77 6.54
N VAL A 92 -15.23 6.63 7.70
CA VAL A 92 -15.55 7.76 8.58
C VAL A 92 -14.25 8.36 9.14
N LEU A 93 -13.38 7.52 9.70
CA LEU A 93 -12.09 7.98 10.25
C LEU A 93 -11.19 8.58 9.16
N LEU A 94 -11.07 7.91 8.02
CA LEU A 94 -10.25 8.40 6.91
C LEU A 94 -10.83 9.69 6.29
N GLY A 95 -12.16 9.82 6.25
CA GLY A 95 -12.85 11.01 5.74
C GLY A 95 -12.65 12.24 6.63
N VAL A 96 -12.50 12.03 7.93
CA VAL A 96 -12.27 13.11 8.90
C VAL A 96 -10.78 13.40 9.07
N ILE A 97 -10.00 12.39 9.49
CA ILE A 97 -8.60 12.57 9.89
C ILE A 97 -7.67 12.74 8.68
N GLY A 98 -7.91 11.97 7.62
CA GLY A 98 -7.02 11.95 6.46
C GLY A 98 -6.76 13.30 5.82
N PRO A 99 -7.78 14.08 5.47
CA PRO A 99 -7.61 15.41 4.89
C PRO A 99 -6.78 16.35 5.77
N PHE A 100 -6.91 16.31 7.10
CA PHE A 100 -6.08 17.12 8.00
C PHE A 100 -4.60 16.75 7.90
N LEU A 101 -4.27 15.47 7.85
CA LEU A 101 -2.89 15.02 7.63
C LEU A 101 -2.34 15.39 6.25
N GLU A 102 -3.22 15.55 5.27
CA GLU A 102 -2.89 16.00 3.92
C GLU A 102 -2.86 17.54 3.79
N GLY A 103 -3.10 18.28 4.88
CA GLY A 103 -3.17 19.75 4.88
C GLY A 103 -4.40 20.31 4.15
N ARG A 104 -5.49 19.53 4.08
CA ARG A 104 -6.73 19.89 3.38
C ARG A 104 -7.93 19.85 4.34
N ARG A 105 -9.03 20.48 3.95
CA ARG A 105 -10.31 20.37 4.67
C ARG A 105 -11.04 19.08 4.26
N PRO A 106 -11.74 18.41 5.19
CA PRO A 106 -12.60 17.28 4.87
C PRO A 106 -13.66 17.65 3.83
N SER A 107 -13.86 16.79 2.86
CA SER A 107 -14.90 16.95 1.85
C SER A 107 -16.27 16.65 2.45
N ARG A 108 -17.22 17.58 2.35
CA ARG A 108 -18.60 17.38 2.81
C ARG A 108 -19.24 16.14 2.20
N ARG A 109 -18.94 15.85 0.91
CA ARG A 109 -19.46 14.65 0.23
C ARG A 109 -18.93 13.37 0.83
N VAL A 110 -17.62 13.30 1.14
CA VAL A 110 -17.03 12.14 1.81
C VAL A 110 -17.61 11.96 3.20
N LEU A 111 -17.78 13.06 3.95
CA LEU A 111 -18.37 13.02 5.30
C LEU A 111 -19.83 12.53 5.30
N LEU A 112 -20.62 12.88 4.28
CA LEU A 112 -22.01 12.42 4.15
C LEU A 112 -22.09 11.00 3.58
N ALA A 113 -21.19 10.63 2.67
CA ALA A 113 -21.19 9.31 2.04
C ALA A 113 -20.65 8.21 2.96
N ALA A 114 -19.71 8.53 3.83
CA ALA A 114 -19.08 7.55 4.71
C ALA A 114 -20.10 6.85 5.65
N PRO A 115 -20.99 7.55 6.38
CA PRO A 115 -22.03 6.90 7.16
C PRO A 115 -22.98 6.03 6.33
N VAL A 116 -23.29 6.43 5.10
CA VAL A 116 -24.12 5.63 4.18
C VAL A 116 -23.44 4.32 3.81
N VAL A 117 -22.13 4.37 3.48
CA VAL A 117 -21.33 3.16 3.20
C VAL A 117 -21.29 2.25 4.43
N VAL A 118 -21.11 2.82 5.63
CA VAL A 118 -21.12 2.06 6.90
C VAL A 118 -22.48 1.41 7.15
N ALA A 119 -23.58 2.16 6.97
CA ALA A 119 -24.92 1.62 7.14
C ALA A 119 -25.19 0.44 6.19
N GLY A 120 -24.77 0.57 4.92
CA GLY A 120 -24.84 -0.52 3.96
C GLY A 120 -24.00 -1.73 4.36
N ALA A 121 -22.79 -1.51 4.90
CA ALA A 121 -21.93 -2.59 5.40
C ALA A 121 -22.57 -3.31 6.62
N VAL A 122 -23.18 -2.57 7.55
CA VAL A 122 -23.95 -3.16 8.66
C VAL A 122 -25.10 -4.05 8.16
N MET A 123 -25.78 -3.63 7.11
CA MET A 123 -26.85 -4.43 6.50
C MET A 123 -26.34 -5.71 5.84
N VAL A 124 -25.10 -5.68 5.29
CA VAL A 124 -24.45 -6.85 4.68
C VAL A 124 -23.95 -7.84 5.73
N GLU A 125 -23.22 -7.34 6.72
CA GLU A 125 -22.57 -8.16 7.75
C GLU A 125 -23.53 -8.58 8.87
N GLY A 126 -24.58 -7.81 9.09
CA GLY A 126 -25.52 -7.98 10.21
C GLY A 126 -25.00 -7.40 11.52
N THR A 127 -25.74 -7.66 12.58
CA THR A 127 -25.37 -7.32 13.96
C THR A 127 -25.06 -8.61 14.71
N GLY A 128 -23.84 -8.70 15.25
CA GLY A 128 -23.40 -9.88 16.02
C GLY A 128 -23.44 -9.60 17.51
N ARG A 129 -23.34 -10.68 18.31
CA ARG A 129 -23.18 -10.59 19.77
C ARG A 129 -21.72 -10.30 20.11
N THR A 130 -21.51 -9.53 21.18
CA THR A 130 -20.17 -9.17 21.66
C THR A 130 -20.22 -8.85 23.15
N ASP A 131 -19.08 -8.98 23.81
CA ASP A 131 -18.84 -8.47 25.16
C ASP A 131 -17.97 -7.19 25.11
N ALA A 132 -17.66 -6.60 26.26
CA ALA A 132 -16.83 -5.39 26.34
C ALA A 132 -15.41 -5.60 25.78
N VAL A 133 -14.86 -6.79 25.94
CA VAL A 133 -13.53 -7.15 25.43
C VAL A 133 -13.57 -7.26 23.90
N GLY A 134 -14.63 -7.87 23.35
CA GLY A 134 -14.87 -7.93 21.91
C GLY A 134 -15.00 -6.55 21.26
N VAL A 135 -15.71 -5.61 21.92
CA VAL A 135 -15.79 -4.21 21.48
C VAL A 135 -14.39 -3.56 21.47
N ALA A 136 -13.57 -3.81 22.48
CA ALA A 136 -12.20 -3.27 22.53
C ALA A 136 -11.32 -3.81 21.38
N TRP A 137 -11.42 -5.12 21.08
CA TRP A 137 -10.73 -5.71 19.94
C TRP A 137 -11.23 -5.16 18.59
N ALA A 138 -12.53 -5.00 18.44
CA ALA A 138 -13.12 -4.40 17.24
C ALA A 138 -12.67 -2.95 17.04
N ALA A 139 -12.63 -2.15 18.10
CA ALA A 139 -12.11 -0.79 18.07
C ALA A 139 -10.62 -0.75 17.74
N LEU A 140 -9.82 -1.68 18.27
CA LEU A 140 -8.40 -1.82 17.92
C LEU A 140 -8.23 -2.18 16.45
N ALA A 141 -9.01 -3.12 15.91
CA ALA A 141 -8.97 -3.48 14.49
C ALA A 141 -9.32 -2.28 13.59
N LEU A 142 -10.35 -1.51 13.94
CA LEU A 142 -10.72 -0.26 13.26
C LEU A 142 -9.57 0.77 13.30
N GLY A 143 -8.96 0.98 14.46
CA GLY A 143 -7.82 1.90 14.64
C GLY A 143 -6.58 1.44 13.85
N CYS A 144 -6.33 0.15 13.81
CA CYS A 144 -5.24 -0.46 13.04
C CYS A 144 -5.44 -0.28 11.53
N GLU A 145 -6.64 -0.51 11.02
CA GLU A 145 -6.96 -0.33 9.61
C GLU A 145 -6.85 1.14 9.20
N ALA A 146 -7.36 2.06 10.01
CA ALA A 146 -7.17 3.49 9.80
C ALA A 146 -5.69 3.86 9.86
N GLY A 147 -4.94 3.36 10.85
CA GLY A 147 -3.52 3.60 11.03
C GLY A 147 -2.69 3.14 9.83
N PHE A 148 -2.97 1.97 9.28
CA PHE A 148 -2.33 1.45 8.06
C PHE A 148 -2.37 2.45 6.90
N THR A 149 -3.46 3.19 6.76
CA THR A 149 -3.62 4.19 5.72
C THR A 149 -3.07 5.57 6.13
N LEU A 150 -3.41 6.05 7.33
CA LEU A 150 -3.07 7.40 7.78
C LEU A 150 -1.58 7.58 8.02
N LEU A 151 -0.89 6.57 8.59
CA LEU A 151 0.55 6.61 8.83
C LEU A 151 1.37 6.61 7.53
N ALA A 152 0.77 6.18 6.41
CA ALA A 152 1.41 6.24 5.11
C ALA A 152 1.43 7.66 4.51
N VAL A 153 0.47 8.52 4.86
CA VAL A 153 0.32 9.87 4.27
C VAL A 153 1.61 10.68 4.33
N PRO A 154 2.33 10.79 5.48
CA PRO A 154 3.56 11.57 5.56
C PRO A 154 4.71 11.06 4.68
N VAL A 155 4.79 9.75 4.45
CA VAL A 155 5.90 9.11 3.75
C VAL A 155 5.60 8.81 2.28
N LEU A 156 4.32 8.81 1.90
CA LEU A 156 3.86 8.43 0.57
C LEU A 156 4.37 9.38 -0.53
N ARG A 157 4.56 10.68 -0.22
CA ARG A 157 5.10 11.67 -1.17
C ARG A 157 6.53 11.35 -1.59
N ARG A 158 7.36 10.85 -0.68
CA ARG A 158 8.77 10.57 -0.95
C ARG A 158 9.00 9.14 -1.43
N HIS A 159 8.39 8.17 -0.76
CA HIS A 159 8.59 6.75 -1.05
C HIS A 159 7.70 6.22 -2.18
N GLY A 160 6.60 6.93 -2.49
CA GLY A 160 5.58 6.44 -3.41
C GLY A 160 4.92 5.15 -2.93
N ALA A 161 3.97 4.65 -3.71
CA ALA A 161 3.26 3.40 -3.37
C ALA A 161 4.21 2.19 -3.29
N TRP A 162 5.21 2.11 -4.17
CA TRP A 162 6.18 1.02 -4.17
C TRP A 162 7.03 1.00 -2.90
N GLY A 163 7.63 2.15 -2.55
CA GLY A 163 8.50 2.22 -1.38
C GLY A 163 7.75 1.94 -0.09
N VAL A 164 6.55 2.52 0.09
CA VAL A 164 5.70 2.27 1.26
C VAL A 164 5.33 0.79 1.35
N SER A 165 4.86 0.17 0.25
CA SER A 165 4.50 -1.26 0.24
C SER A 165 5.68 -2.16 0.58
N VAL A 166 6.84 -1.97 -0.08
CA VAL A 166 8.04 -2.77 0.19
C VAL A 166 8.45 -2.66 1.65
N HIS A 167 8.59 -1.41 2.16
CA HIS A 167 9.08 -1.20 3.52
C HIS A 167 8.10 -1.69 4.59
N ALA A 168 6.80 -1.43 4.45
CA ALA A 168 5.80 -1.91 5.38
C ALA A 168 5.76 -3.45 5.43
N VAL A 169 5.82 -4.10 4.27
CA VAL A 169 5.67 -5.57 4.21
C VAL A 169 6.89 -6.29 4.77
N TRP A 170 8.14 -5.89 4.43
CA TRP A 170 9.31 -6.56 5.00
C TRP A 170 9.47 -6.28 6.51
N MET A 171 9.12 -5.06 7.00
CA MET A 171 9.13 -4.75 8.42
C MET A 171 8.07 -5.58 9.17
N GLY A 172 6.87 -5.72 8.60
CA GLY A 172 5.82 -6.59 9.14
C GLY A 172 6.26 -8.05 9.17
N ALA A 173 6.93 -8.54 8.11
CA ALA A 173 7.50 -9.88 8.08
C ALA A 173 8.52 -10.09 9.21
N ALA A 174 9.43 -9.13 9.42
CA ALA A 174 10.43 -9.20 10.48
C ALA A 174 9.80 -9.19 11.88
N MET A 175 8.79 -8.33 12.12
CA MET A 175 8.05 -8.29 13.38
C MET A 175 7.34 -9.62 13.66
N LEU A 176 6.66 -10.18 12.65
CA LEU A 176 5.94 -11.45 12.78
C LEU A 176 6.89 -12.64 12.94
N ALA A 177 8.04 -12.63 12.26
CA ALA A 177 9.08 -13.64 12.48
C ALA A 177 9.59 -13.59 13.94
N GLY A 178 9.79 -12.39 14.50
CA GLY A 178 10.10 -12.23 15.91
C GLY A 178 9.02 -12.80 16.83
N LEU A 179 7.73 -12.53 16.54
CA LEU A 179 6.61 -13.09 17.30
C LEU A 179 6.51 -14.61 17.15
N THR A 180 6.80 -15.16 15.97
CA THR A 180 6.87 -16.62 15.76
C THR A 180 7.90 -17.26 16.70
N LEU A 181 9.09 -16.67 16.78
CA LEU A 181 10.15 -17.21 17.67
C LEU A 181 9.81 -17.10 19.16
N LEU A 182 8.95 -16.15 19.54
CA LEU A 182 8.55 -15.93 20.94
C LEU A 182 7.33 -16.77 21.35
N PHE A 183 6.39 -17.02 20.46
CA PHE A 183 5.07 -17.56 20.81
C PHE A 183 4.67 -18.84 20.06
N GLU A 184 5.36 -19.17 18.97
CA GLU A 184 5.06 -20.34 18.13
C GLU A 184 6.34 -21.12 17.83
N ARG A 185 6.19 -22.31 17.27
CA ARG A 185 7.32 -23.13 16.82
C ARG A 185 7.41 -23.07 15.29
N PRO A 186 8.54 -22.59 14.71
CA PRO A 186 8.70 -22.59 13.25
C PRO A 186 8.50 -23.98 12.60
N ALA A 187 8.75 -25.05 13.36
CA ALA A 187 8.53 -26.44 12.92
C ALA A 187 7.05 -26.74 12.59
N ASP A 188 6.09 -26.00 13.18
CA ASP A 188 4.66 -26.21 12.95
C ASP A 188 4.27 -25.88 11.49
N LEU A 189 5.11 -25.12 10.77
CA LEU A 189 4.94 -24.90 9.33
C LEU A 189 5.04 -26.19 8.50
N ALA A 190 5.73 -27.21 9.00
CA ALA A 190 5.87 -28.50 8.31
C ALA A 190 4.55 -29.30 8.30
N SER A 191 3.60 -28.99 9.19
CA SER A 191 2.28 -29.62 9.23
C SER A 191 1.30 -29.08 8.17
N LEU A 192 1.65 -27.98 7.48
CA LEU A 192 0.77 -27.34 6.52
C LEU A 192 0.64 -28.17 5.24
N GLY A 193 -0.61 -28.44 4.86
CA GLY A 193 -0.94 -29.10 3.60
C GLY A 193 -0.82 -28.20 2.37
N ALA A 194 -0.84 -28.80 1.18
CA ALA A 194 -0.73 -28.07 -0.10
C ALA A 194 -1.80 -26.99 -0.27
N GLY A 195 -3.03 -27.22 0.19
CA GLY A 195 -4.12 -26.24 0.14
C GLY A 195 -3.84 -25.00 0.98
N GLN A 196 -3.26 -25.18 2.17
CA GLN A 196 -2.87 -24.07 3.06
C GLN A 196 -1.72 -23.26 2.46
N TRP A 197 -0.73 -23.92 1.85
CA TRP A 197 0.34 -23.24 1.12
C TRP A 197 -0.16 -22.47 -0.10
N ALA A 198 -1.11 -23.04 -0.86
CA ALA A 198 -1.74 -22.35 -1.97
C ALA A 198 -2.51 -21.11 -1.50
N ALA A 199 -3.26 -21.22 -0.38
CA ALA A 199 -3.95 -20.08 0.24
C ALA A 199 -2.96 -19.01 0.70
N ALA A 200 -1.90 -19.37 1.40
CA ALA A 200 -0.84 -18.44 1.82
C ALA A 200 -0.18 -17.74 0.62
N GLY A 201 0.10 -18.47 -0.46
CA GLY A 201 0.64 -17.94 -1.71
C GLY A 201 -0.31 -16.93 -2.38
N TYR A 202 -1.59 -17.27 -2.50
CA TYR A 202 -2.61 -16.34 -2.99
C TYR A 202 -2.67 -15.04 -2.18
N LEU A 203 -2.70 -15.17 -0.86
CA LEU A 203 -2.72 -14.03 0.05
C LEU A 203 -1.45 -13.18 -0.06
N ALA A 204 -0.28 -13.80 -0.24
CA ALA A 204 0.98 -13.11 -0.44
C ALA A 204 0.98 -12.27 -1.73
N VAL A 205 0.59 -12.88 -2.84
CA VAL A 205 0.64 -12.24 -4.17
C VAL A 205 -0.49 -11.24 -4.32
N MET A 206 -1.75 -11.69 -4.20
CA MET A 206 -2.91 -10.89 -4.57
C MET A 206 -3.30 -9.89 -3.47
N VAL A 207 -3.35 -10.35 -2.22
CA VAL A 207 -3.88 -9.53 -1.11
C VAL A 207 -2.80 -8.66 -0.48
N THR A 208 -1.54 -9.10 -0.51
CA THR A 208 -0.45 -8.30 0.04
C THR A 208 0.28 -7.52 -1.05
N ALA A 209 0.93 -8.17 -2.02
CA ALA A 209 1.75 -7.45 -2.98
C ALA A 209 0.91 -6.54 -3.90
N VAL A 210 -0.08 -7.12 -4.59
CA VAL A 210 -0.89 -6.38 -5.57
C VAL A 210 -1.82 -5.40 -4.87
N ALA A 211 -2.59 -5.84 -3.86
CA ALA A 211 -3.57 -4.97 -3.22
C ALA A 211 -2.93 -3.79 -2.49
N PHE A 212 -1.80 -3.97 -1.79
CA PHE A 212 -1.11 -2.87 -1.12
C PHE A 212 -0.58 -1.83 -2.11
N LEU A 213 0.02 -2.28 -3.20
CA LEU A 213 0.49 -1.37 -4.24
C LEU A 213 -0.66 -0.56 -4.86
N LEU A 214 -1.78 -1.22 -5.17
CA LEU A 214 -2.97 -0.56 -5.68
C LEU A 214 -3.59 0.38 -4.65
N TRP A 215 -3.63 -0.02 -3.37
CA TRP A 215 -4.16 0.79 -2.28
C TRP A 215 -3.38 2.10 -2.12
N TYR A 216 -2.06 2.02 -1.97
CA TYR A 216 -1.23 3.21 -1.81
C TYR A 216 -1.16 4.08 -3.07
N ARG A 217 -1.29 3.50 -4.26
CA ARG A 217 -1.51 4.28 -5.50
C ARG A 217 -2.81 5.05 -5.45
N THR A 218 -3.88 4.42 -4.98
CA THR A 218 -5.19 5.07 -4.85
C THR A 218 -5.14 6.18 -3.82
N VAL A 219 -4.57 5.94 -2.64
CA VAL A 219 -4.39 6.97 -1.60
C VAL A 219 -3.58 8.15 -2.13
N ALA A 220 -2.51 7.89 -2.87
CA ALA A 220 -1.70 8.94 -3.50
C ALA A 220 -2.47 9.76 -4.56
N ALA A 221 -3.36 9.11 -5.31
CA ALA A 221 -4.08 9.72 -6.41
C ALA A 221 -5.31 10.54 -5.96
N VAL A 222 -6.13 9.98 -5.07
CA VAL A 222 -7.42 10.59 -4.69
C VAL A 222 -7.47 11.11 -3.26
N GLY A 223 -6.41 10.87 -2.46
CA GLY A 223 -6.35 11.18 -1.03
C GLY A 223 -6.98 10.10 -0.18
N SER A 224 -6.59 10.08 1.12
CA SER A 224 -6.99 9.04 2.07
C SER A 224 -8.51 9.00 2.33
N GLY A 225 -9.17 10.16 2.41
CA GLY A 225 -10.62 10.24 2.64
C GLY A 225 -11.45 9.59 1.52
N ARG A 226 -11.15 9.89 0.26
CA ARG A 226 -11.83 9.26 -0.90
C ARG A 226 -11.43 7.79 -1.07
N ALA A 227 -10.16 7.49 -0.86
CA ALA A 227 -9.68 6.11 -0.88
C ALA A 227 -10.40 5.27 0.17
N GLY A 228 -10.64 5.83 1.37
CA GLY A 228 -11.39 5.16 2.44
C GLY A 228 -12.78 4.70 2.02
N LEU A 229 -13.52 5.48 1.23
CA LEU A 229 -14.82 5.05 0.72
C LEU A 229 -14.75 3.73 -0.07
N LEU A 230 -13.64 3.51 -0.80
CA LEU A 230 -13.46 2.28 -1.59
C LEU A 230 -13.33 1.02 -0.73
N SER A 231 -13.12 1.13 0.60
CA SER A 231 -13.17 -0.04 1.48
C SER A 231 -14.56 -0.70 1.49
N GLY A 232 -15.63 0.07 1.23
CA GLY A 232 -16.98 -0.46 1.04
C GLY A 232 -17.14 -1.45 -0.14
N VAL A 233 -16.14 -1.53 -1.05
CA VAL A 233 -16.13 -2.57 -2.09
C VAL A 233 -15.78 -3.96 -1.50
N ALA A 234 -15.12 -4.03 -0.34
CA ALA A 234 -14.74 -5.30 0.25
C ALA A 234 -15.94 -6.21 0.61
N PRO A 235 -17.00 -5.72 1.27
CA PRO A 235 -18.22 -6.52 1.50
C PRO A 235 -18.88 -7.01 0.21
N LEU A 236 -18.92 -6.17 -0.84
CA LEU A 236 -19.45 -6.59 -2.14
C LEU A 236 -18.65 -7.77 -2.72
N ALA A 237 -17.34 -7.67 -2.68
CA ALA A 237 -16.47 -8.73 -3.19
C ALA A 237 -16.52 -9.99 -2.32
N ALA A 238 -16.66 -9.86 -1.00
CA ALA A 238 -16.80 -10.99 -0.09
C ALA A 238 -18.13 -11.74 -0.35
N ALA A 239 -19.23 -11.02 -0.49
CA ALA A 239 -20.54 -11.60 -0.83
C ALA A 239 -20.49 -12.31 -2.20
N GLY A 240 -19.90 -11.70 -3.21
CA GLY A 240 -19.71 -12.30 -4.53
C GLY A 240 -18.84 -13.55 -4.50
N ALA A 241 -17.73 -13.53 -3.79
CA ALA A 241 -16.84 -14.69 -3.63
C ALA A 241 -17.56 -15.84 -2.88
N GLY A 242 -18.31 -15.51 -1.83
CA GLY A 242 -19.12 -16.46 -1.08
C GLY A 242 -20.16 -17.16 -1.95
N ALA A 243 -20.90 -16.41 -2.80
CA ALA A 243 -21.86 -16.97 -3.74
C ALA A 243 -21.21 -17.91 -4.76
N LEU A 244 -20.03 -17.57 -5.27
CA LEU A 244 -19.27 -18.40 -6.23
C LEU A 244 -18.70 -19.68 -5.60
N THR A 245 -18.40 -19.67 -4.30
CA THR A 245 -17.85 -20.83 -3.57
C THR A 245 -18.89 -21.70 -2.90
N GLY A 246 -20.19 -21.50 -3.22
CA GLY A 246 -21.27 -22.35 -2.73
C GLY A 246 -21.76 -22.04 -1.31
N SER A 247 -21.42 -20.87 -0.76
CA SER A 247 -21.92 -20.42 0.56
C SER A 247 -23.40 -20.01 0.55
N GLY A 248 -24.10 -20.22 -0.57
CA GLY A 248 -25.51 -19.87 -0.77
C GLY A 248 -25.71 -18.48 -1.39
N VAL A 249 -26.94 -18.25 -1.87
CA VAL A 249 -27.34 -16.95 -2.43
C VAL A 249 -27.60 -15.98 -1.27
N PRO A 250 -27.02 -14.77 -1.26
CA PRO A 250 -27.25 -13.77 -0.23
C PRO A 250 -28.75 -13.44 -0.07
N GLY A 251 -29.22 -13.27 1.16
CA GLY A 251 -30.59 -12.89 1.45
C GLY A 251 -30.92 -11.45 0.98
N PRO A 252 -32.22 -11.08 0.96
CA PRO A 252 -32.66 -9.75 0.47
C PRO A 252 -31.99 -8.57 1.21
N ALA A 253 -31.78 -8.71 2.54
CA ALA A 253 -31.12 -7.69 3.35
C ALA A 253 -29.69 -7.41 2.89
N VAL A 254 -28.94 -8.45 2.49
CA VAL A 254 -27.58 -8.32 1.96
C VAL A 254 -27.60 -7.56 0.64
N TRP A 255 -28.53 -7.90 -0.28
CA TRP A 255 -28.67 -7.19 -1.55
C TRP A 255 -29.02 -5.72 -1.36
N LEU A 256 -29.91 -5.41 -0.41
CA LEU A 256 -30.23 -4.03 -0.07
C LEU A 256 -29.02 -3.30 0.52
N GLY A 257 -28.27 -3.93 1.43
CA GLY A 257 -27.04 -3.38 1.99
C GLY A 257 -25.99 -3.10 0.91
N LEU A 258 -25.80 -4.03 -0.05
CA LEU A 258 -24.92 -3.82 -1.19
C LEU A 258 -25.35 -2.62 -2.04
N ALA A 259 -26.66 -2.46 -2.31
CA ALA A 259 -27.18 -1.31 -3.04
C ALA A 259 -26.92 0.01 -2.30
N VAL A 260 -27.08 0.03 -0.97
CA VAL A 260 -26.78 1.19 -0.13
C VAL A 260 -25.27 1.53 -0.18
N VAL A 261 -24.39 0.53 -0.10
CA VAL A 261 -22.92 0.73 -0.26
C VAL A 261 -22.62 1.36 -1.61
N VAL A 262 -23.16 0.80 -2.71
CA VAL A 262 -22.94 1.33 -4.07
C VAL A 262 -23.44 2.78 -4.19
N ALA A 263 -24.60 3.09 -3.64
CA ALA A 263 -25.13 4.46 -3.64
C ALA A 263 -24.22 5.43 -2.87
N GLY A 264 -23.74 5.03 -1.69
CA GLY A 264 -22.79 5.80 -0.89
C GLY A 264 -21.46 6.05 -1.64
N LEU A 265 -20.90 5.02 -2.28
CA LEU A 265 -19.72 5.13 -3.11
C LEU A 265 -19.93 6.11 -4.29
N ALA A 266 -21.03 5.94 -5.02
CA ALA A 266 -21.37 6.79 -6.15
C ALA A 266 -21.54 8.27 -5.73
N ALA A 267 -22.15 8.54 -4.59
CA ALA A 267 -22.29 9.89 -4.06
C ALA A 267 -20.97 10.50 -3.61
N GLY A 268 -20.14 9.75 -2.88
CA GLY A 268 -18.89 10.23 -2.30
C GLY A 268 -17.76 10.40 -3.30
N LEU A 269 -17.69 9.59 -4.35
CA LEU A 269 -16.64 9.63 -5.37
C LEU A 269 -16.92 10.62 -6.51
N ARG A 270 -18.11 11.21 -6.60
CA ARG A 270 -18.42 12.23 -7.62
C ARG A 270 -17.44 13.40 -7.51
N PRO A 271 -16.88 13.91 -8.64
CA PRO A 271 -16.04 15.09 -8.64
C PRO A 271 -16.76 16.28 -8.01
N GLU A 272 -16.08 17.06 -7.18
CA GLU A 272 -16.62 18.31 -6.68
C GLU A 272 -16.64 19.31 -7.86
N ARG A 273 -17.84 19.78 -8.24
CA ARG A 273 -17.97 20.83 -9.22
C ARG A 273 -17.40 22.11 -8.61
N GLY A 274 -16.21 22.54 -9.07
CA GLY A 274 -15.69 23.87 -8.77
C GLY A 274 -14.47 23.97 -7.83
N GLY A 275 -13.82 22.86 -7.44
CA GLY A 275 -12.49 22.95 -6.81
C GLY A 275 -11.37 22.88 -7.84
N PRO A 276 -10.27 23.67 -7.71
CA PRO A 276 -9.10 23.46 -8.54
C PRO A 276 -8.64 22.00 -8.39
N VAL A 277 -8.51 21.30 -9.49
CA VAL A 277 -7.84 20.00 -9.53
C VAL A 277 -6.47 20.22 -8.90
N PRO A 278 -6.12 19.52 -7.79
CA PRO A 278 -4.77 19.60 -7.29
C PRO A 278 -3.87 19.18 -8.45
N ALA A 279 -3.03 20.11 -8.93
CA ALA A 279 -2.05 19.79 -9.95
C ALA A 279 -1.30 18.56 -9.48
N ALA A 280 -1.33 17.49 -10.26
CA ALA A 280 -0.50 16.32 -10.03
C ALA A 280 0.91 16.85 -9.72
N PRO A 281 1.61 16.33 -8.68
CA PRO A 281 2.95 16.77 -8.41
C PRO A 281 3.70 16.65 -9.74
N ARG A 282 4.10 17.78 -10.30
CA ARG A 282 4.99 17.79 -11.47
C ARG A 282 6.16 16.92 -11.05
N ALA A 283 6.23 15.73 -11.61
CA ALA A 283 7.44 14.93 -11.57
C ALA A 283 8.54 15.89 -11.99
N ALA A 284 9.52 16.09 -11.09
CA ALA A 284 10.57 17.06 -11.21
C ALA A 284 11.09 17.11 -12.66
N ALA A 285 10.63 18.08 -13.41
CA ALA A 285 11.13 18.44 -14.75
C ALA A 285 12.39 19.30 -14.59
N ASP A 286 13.17 19.06 -13.54
CA ASP A 286 14.56 19.48 -13.41
C ASP A 286 15.48 18.29 -13.74
N ARG A 287 15.32 17.77 -14.95
CA ARG A 287 16.46 17.20 -15.66
C ARG A 287 17.07 18.35 -16.43
N PRO A 288 18.34 18.72 -16.16
CA PRO A 288 19.05 19.64 -17.05
C PRO A 288 18.95 19.03 -18.45
N ALA A 289 18.52 19.83 -19.40
CA ALA A 289 18.48 19.48 -20.81
C ALA A 289 19.85 18.93 -21.20
N CYS A 290 19.95 17.61 -21.22
CA CYS A 290 21.06 16.94 -21.89
C CYS A 290 20.84 17.23 -23.37
N SER A 291 21.58 18.20 -23.88
CA SER A 291 21.61 18.57 -25.27
C SER A 291 21.70 17.30 -26.10
N SER A 292 20.63 16.99 -26.81
CA SER A 292 20.60 15.98 -27.84
C SER A 292 21.58 16.36 -28.93
N ARG A 293 22.86 15.91 -28.80
CA ARG A 293 23.75 15.80 -29.95
C ARG A 293 23.20 14.72 -30.86
N PRO A 294 22.89 15.03 -32.11
CA PRO A 294 22.41 13.99 -33.03
C PRO A 294 23.52 12.97 -33.30
N LEU A 295 23.26 11.72 -33.02
CA LEU A 295 24.08 10.53 -33.32
C LEU A 295 24.11 10.23 -34.84
N SER A 296 24.36 11.23 -35.69
CA SER A 296 24.42 11.06 -37.14
C SER A 296 25.80 11.24 -37.74
N ARG A 297 26.90 10.99 -36.98
CA ARG A 297 28.26 10.94 -37.56
C ARG A 297 29.10 9.82 -36.97
N LEU A 298 28.69 8.59 -37.15
CA LEU A 298 29.50 7.42 -36.86
C LEU A 298 29.19 6.27 -37.84
N PHE A 299 29.24 6.59 -39.12
CA PHE A 299 29.49 5.59 -40.17
C PHE A 299 29.91 6.37 -41.44
N VAL A 300 31.12 6.18 -41.87
CA VAL A 300 31.83 6.31 -43.13
C VAL A 300 33.15 7.02 -42.92
N ARG A 301 34.21 6.25 -42.78
CA ARG A 301 35.57 6.62 -43.22
C ARG A 301 36.07 5.51 -44.12
N PRO A 302 36.35 5.81 -45.41
CA PRO A 302 37.11 4.92 -46.24
C PRO A 302 38.64 5.07 -45.92
N PHE A 303 39.26 3.96 -45.93
CA PHE A 303 40.70 3.71 -45.84
C PHE A 303 41.42 4.35 -47.03
N SER A 304 42.35 5.30 -46.81
CA SER A 304 43.36 5.60 -47.81
C SER A 304 44.73 5.84 -47.13
N ARG A 305 45.66 5.01 -47.52
CA ARG A 305 47.13 5.10 -47.27
C ARG A 305 47.69 6.38 -47.91
N ARG A 306 48.59 7.07 -47.25
CA ARG A 306 49.94 7.46 -47.77
C ARG A 306 50.69 8.22 -46.68
N ALA A 307 51.77 7.75 -46.45
CA ALA A 307 53.19 8.07 -46.25
C ALA A 307 53.59 9.58 -46.20
N GLY A 308 54.44 9.85 -45.25
CA GLY A 308 55.56 10.76 -45.54
C GLY A 308 55.75 11.95 -44.60
N THR A 309 56.87 11.82 -43.89
CA THR A 309 57.93 12.82 -43.59
C THR A 309 57.77 13.71 -42.32
N ALA A 310 58.77 13.53 -41.55
CA ALA A 310 59.23 14.28 -40.40
C ALA A 310 59.53 15.76 -40.69
N SER A 311 59.33 16.64 -39.76
CA SER A 311 60.31 17.67 -39.46
C SER A 311 60.19 18.22 -38.06
N VAL A 312 61.25 18.08 -37.35
CA VAL A 312 61.62 18.70 -36.07
C VAL A 312 61.81 20.19 -36.28
N ARG A 313 61.34 21.05 -35.40
CA ARG A 313 62.03 22.31 -35.00
C ARG A 313 61.51 22.78 -33.64
N PHE A 314 62.33 22.77 -32.81
CA PHE A 314 62.93 23.40 -31.64
C PHE A 314 62.86 24.93 -31.60
N ARG A 315 62.96 25.42 -30.37
CA ARG A 315 63.23 26.78 -29.83
C ARG A 315 62.01 27.67 -29.50
N ALA A 316 62.06 28.40 -28.44
CA ALA A 316 62.92 28.65 -27.25
C ALA A 316 62.39 29.91 -26.56
N HIS A 317 62.44 29.92 -25.25
CA HIS A 317 62.71 31.03 -24.31
C HIS A 317 61.93 32.34 -24.28
N ARG A 318 61.29 32.56 -23.10
CA ARG A 318 61.51 33.66 -22.09
C ARG A 318 61.55 35.14 -22.59
N PRO A 319 61.31 36.19 -21.72
CA PRO A 319 61.14 36.24 -20.26
C PRO A 319 60.12 37.28 -19.72
N GLU A 320 59.91 37.18 -18.40
CA GLU A 320 59.60 38.10 -17.33
C GLU A 320 59.52 39.62 -17.59
N ARG A 321 58.58 40.25 -16.86
CA ARG A 321 58.71 41.47 -16.03
C ARG A 321 57.34 41.73 -15.39
N GLY A 322 57.14 41.80 -14.14
CA GLY A 322 57.67 42.61 -13.09
C GLY A 322 56.69 43.67 -12.64
N PRO A 323 56.57 44.02 -11.36
CA PRO A 323 55.31 44.48 -10.72
C PRO A 323 55.25 45.98 -10.46
N GLY A 324 54.05 46.40 -9.96
CA GLY A 324 53.86 47.58 -9.13
C GLY A 324 53.12 48.77 -9.78
N PRO A 325 52.71 49.80 -9.00
CA PRO A 325 52.30 49.78 -7.62
C PRO A 325 50.95 50.54 -7.33
N VAL A 326 50.41 50.29 -6.13
CA VAL A 326 49.78 51.22 -5.16
C VAL A 326 49.13 52.51 -5.68
N ARG A 327 47.82 52.61 -5.50
CA ARG A 327 47.11 53.59 -4.64
C ARG A 327 45.71 53.10 -4.32
#